data_77ad509d2825df51a97f3b688dac1a7b
#
_entry.id   77ad509d2825df51a97f3b688dac1a7b
#
_cell.length_a   1.000
_cell.length_b   1.000
_cell.length_c   1.000
_cell.angle_alpha   90.00
_cell.angle_beta   90.00
_cell.angle_gamma   90.00
#
_symmetry.space_group_name_H-M   'P 1'
#
loop_
_entity.id
_entity.type
_entity.pdbx_description
1 polymer ?
#
loop_
_entity_poly.entity_id
_entity_poly.type
_entity_poly.pdbx_seq_one_letter_code
_entity_poly.pdbx_strand_id
1 'polypeptide(L)'
;MLKLLLLLSILLACAVANDKVEVYATSMVTKDNIVTADGEVVVIYKDYYLSAKKAVYDRNSGKLELFGNIRANQGENIKLLGEYAKLNIAEKERMFKPFYMLERTADVWISGDSSYAKDTEVEIDTGVMSGCDPNNPLWKMEFTSSDYNSDTMWLNLYNARIYIYDIPVFYTPYFGYSLDTTRRTGLLPPMVGFSDKEGFYYEQALYIAQSNWWDLELRPQIRTNRGSGIYTEFRFVDSKVSKGSLAAGYFKE
;
A
#
# COMPACT_ATOMS: atom_id res chain seq x y z
N MET A 1 17.36 -53.01 -14.56
CA MET A 1 17.27 -52.15 -13.36
C MET A 1 18.26 -50.97 -13.36
N LEU A 2 19.43 -51.07 -13.97
CA LEU A 2 20.44 -49.96 -13.99
C LEU A 2 20.07 -48.73 -14.87
N LYS A 3 19.27 -48.95 -15.95
CA LYS A 3 18.81 -47.86 -16.83
C LYS A 3 17.67 -47.00 -16.25
N LEU A 4 16.93 -47.54 -15.25
CA LEU A 4 15.84 -46.82 -14.59
C LEU A 4 16.38 -45.81 -13.52
N LEU A 5 17.52 -46.15 -12.92
CA LEU A 5 18.19 -45.30 -11.93
C LEU A 5 18.88 -44.05 -12.57
N LEU A 6 19.33 -44.20 -13.85
CA LEU A 6 19.94 -43.07 -14.58
C LEU A 6 18.90 -42.04 -15.07
N LEU A 7 17.67 -42.45 -15.31
CA LEU A 7 16.58 -41.53 -15.69
C LEU A 7 16.02 -40.77 -14.48
N LEU A 8 16.10 -41.33 -13.29
CA LEU A 8 15.65 -40.65 -12.06
C LEU A 8 16.65 -39.61 -11.55
N SER A 9 17.95 -39.77 -11.88
CA SER A 9 18.99 -38.80 -11.52
C SER A 9 18.99 -37.55 -12.40
N ILE A 10 18.42 -37.62 -13.61
CA ILE A 10 18.30 -36.47 -14.53
C ILE A 10 17.08 -35.60 -14.17
N LEU A 11 16.06 -36.16 -13.51
CA LEU A 11 14.86 -35.42 -13.09
C LEU A 11 15.05 -34.63 -11.79
N LEU A 12 16.14 -34.86 -11.03
CA LEU A 12 16.43 -34.12 -9.80
C LEU A 12 17.35 -32.89 -10.02
N ALA A 13 17.84 -32.66 -11.23
CA ALA A 13 18.75 -31.57 -11.55
C ALA A 13 18.07 -30.29 -12.10
N CYS A 14 16.74 -30.25 -12.15
CA CYS A 14 15.98 -29.13 -12.73
C CYS A 14 15.11 -28.36 -11.73
N ALA A 15 15.50 -28.30 -10.46
CA ALA A 15 14.75 -27.50 -9.45
C ALA A 15 15.64 -26.47 -8.76
N VAL A 16 16.55 -25.83 -9.51
CA VAL A 16 17.01 -24.49 -9.15
C VAL A 16 16.22 -23.54 -10.06
N ALA A 17 15.13 -23.02 -9.55
CA ALA A 17 14.44 -21.89 -10.21
C ALA A 17 15.42 -20.72 -10.22
N ASN A 18 16.17 -20.63 -11.31
CA ASN A 18 17.00 -19.46 -11.59
C ASN A 18 16.00 -18.33 -11.84
N ASP A 19 15.94 -17.34 -10.95
CA ASP A 19 15.11 -16.15 -11.09
C ASP A 19 15.54 -15.39 -12.36
N LYS A 20 15.00 -15.81 -13.50
CA LYS A 20 15.40 -15.31 -14.81
C LYS A 20 14.65 -14.02 -15.11
N VAL A 21 15.41 -12.96 -15.38
CA VAL A 21 14.87 -11.71 -15.94
C VAL A 21 14.75 -11.87 -17.45
N GLU A 22 13.56 -11.69 -17.98
CA GLU A 22 13.30 -11.72 -19.43
C GLU A 22 13.06 -10.29 -19.92
N VAL A 23 13.73 -9.91 -21.02
CA VAL A 23 13.61 -8.58 -21.61
C VAL A 23 13.27 -8.73 -23.10
N TYR A 24 12.20 -8.07 -23.50
CA TYR A 24 11.75 -7.98 -24.89
C TYR A 24 11.80 -6.52 -25.34
N ALA A 25 12.20 -6.25 -26.57
CA ALA A 25 12.27 -4.92 -27.14
C ALA A 25 12.25 -4.98 -28.66
N THR A 26 11.90 -3.87 -29.30
CA THR A 26 11.98 -3.77 -30.77
C THR A 26 13.43 -3.80 -31.26
N SER A 27 14.34 -3.19 -30.51
CA SER A 27 15.76 -3.15 -30.80
C SER A 27 16.58 -3.35 -29.53
N MET A 28 17.67 -4.09 -29.61
CA MET A 28 18.56 -4.34 -28.48
C MET A 28 20.01 -4.27 -28.92
N VAL A 29 20.80 -3.45 -28.22
CA VAL A 29 22.24 -3.27 -28.48
C VAL A 29 23.01 -3.56 -27.20
N THR A 30 24.05 -4.38 -27.32
CA THR A 30 24.95 -4.64 -26.18
C THR A 30 26.31 -4.05 -26.52
N LYS A 31 26.82 -3.18 -25.65
CA LYS A 31 28.17 -2.63 -25.71
C LYS A 31 28.84 -2.85 -24.38
N ASP A 32 29.92 -3.57 -24.35
CA ASP A 32 30.62 -4.03 -23.16
C ASP A 32 29.63 -4.78 -22.22
N ASN A 33 29.39 -4.27 -21.01
CA ASN A 33 28.46 -4.87 -20.05
C ASN A 33 27.10 -4.14 -19.98
N ILE A 34 26.88 -3.15 -20.85
CA ILE A 34 25.64 -2.38 -20.90
C ILE A 34 24.75 -2.89 -22.04
N VAL A 35 23.54 -3.27 -21.69
CA VAL A 35 22.48 -3.64 -22.63
C VAL A 35 21.50 -2.50 -22.71
N THR A 36 21.32 -1.94 -23.90
CA THR A 36 20.31 -0.92 -24.19
C THR A 36 19.22 -1.53 -25.04
N ALA A 37 17.99 -1.45 -24.60
CA ALA A 37 16.80 -1.89 -25.30
C ALA A 37 15.93 -0.66 -25.60
N ASP A 38 15.50 -0.51 -26.84
CA ASP A 38 14.68 0.59 -27.34
C ASP A 38 13.41 0.08 -28.03
N GLY A 39 12.33 0.82 -27.88
CA GLY A 39 11.03 0.59 -28.50
C GLY A 39 10.25 -0.54 -27.87
N GLU A 40 9.11 -0.20 -27.24
CA GLU A 40 8.17 -1.14 -26.58
C GLU A 40 8.88 -2.18 -25.69
N VAL A 41 9.72 -1.69 -24.79
CA VAL A 41 10.48 -2.56 -23.89
C VAL A 41 9.53 -3.19 -22.88
N VAL A 42 9.63 -4.51 -22.71
CA VAL A 42 8.93 -5.29 -21.70
C VAL A 42 9.95 -6.07 -20.89
N VAL A 43 9.88 -5.96 -19.58
CA VAL A 43 10.68 -6.71 -18.62
C VAL A 43 9.76 -7.56 -17.76
N ILE A 44 10.05 -8.86 -17.70
CA ILE A 44 9.31 -9.83 -16.88
C ILE A 44 10.27 -10.42 -15.86
N TYR A 45 9.90 -10.33 -14.59
CA TYR A 45 10.65 -10.91 -13.47
C TYR A 45 9.68 -11.40 -12.39
N LYS A 46 9.58 -12.70 -12.22
CA LYS A 46 8.60 -13.33 -11.32
C LYS A 46 7.17 -12.84 -11.63
N ASP A 47 6.51 -12.22 -10.64
CA ASP A 47 5.19 -11.61 -10.73
C ASP A 47 5.20 -10.14 -11.17
N TYR A 48 6.40 -9.60 -11.48
CA TYR A 48 6.56 -8.24 -11.99
C TYR A 48 6.52 -8.21 -13.51
N TYR A 49 5.68 -7.36 -14.04
CA TYR A 49 5.62 -6.99 -15.44
C TYR A 49 5.86 -5.49 -15.57
N LEU A 50 6.94 -5.11 -16.26
CA LEU A 50 7.28 -3.71 -16.49
C LEU A 50 7.30 -3.42 -17.96
N SER A 51 6.78 -2.26 -18.37
CA SER A 51 6.91 -1.76 -19.74
C SER A 51 7.45 -0.33 -19.72
N ALA A 52 8.24 0.04 -20.75
CA ALA A 52 8.86 1.34 -20.91
C ALA A 52 9.17 1.60 -22.40
N LYS A 53 9.52 2.84 -22.77
CA LYS A 53 10.02 3.16 -24.11
C LYS A 53 11.44 2.71 -24.31
N LYS A 54 12.27 2.79 -23.27
CA LYS A 54 13.69 2.44 -23.28
C LYS A 54 14.12 1.83 -21.97
N ALA A 55 15.04 0.87 -22.02
CA ALA A 55 15.70 0.30 -20.86
C ALA A 55 17.22 0.27 -21.04
N VAL A 56 17.94 0.50 -19.96
CA VAL A 56 19.40 0.37 -19.90
C VAL A 56 19.76 -0.52 -18.73
N TYR A 57 20.40 -1.63 -18.99
CA TYR A 57 20.80 -2.59 -17.96
C TYR A 57 22.32 -2.73 -17.91
N ASP A 58 22.90 -2.48 -16.77
CA ASP A 58 24.31 -2.72 -16.48
C ASP A 58 24.48 -4.08 -15.80
N ARG A 59 25.10 -5.01 -16.51
CA ARG A 59 25.35 -6.38 -16.01
C ARG A 59 26.32 -6.45 -14.83
N ASN A 60 27.23 -5.46 -14.70
CA ASN A 60 28.20 -5.46 -13.62
C ASN A 60 27.56 -5.05 -12.29
N SER A 61 26.77 -4.00 -12.30
CA SER A 61 26.14 -3.45 -11.11
C SER A 61 24.74 -4.02 -10.84
N GLY A 62 24.14 -4.75 -11.81
CA GLY A 62 22.77 -5.23 -11.70
C GLY A 62 21.71 -4.13 -11.76
N LYS A 63 22.09 -2.92 -12.19
CA LYS A 63 21.19 -1.76 -12.27
C LYS A 63 20.42 -1.75 -13.58
N LEU A 64 19.12 -1.58 -13.47
CA LEU A 64 18.19 -1.40 -14.58
C LEU A 64 17.57 -0.01 -14.49
N GLU A 65 17.72 0.78 -15.53
CA GLU A 65 17.07 2.08 -15.70
C GLU A 65 16.04 2.00 -16.80
N LEU A 66 14.85 2.52 -16.53
CA LEU A 66 13.71 2.55 -17.47
C LEU A 66 13.32 4.00 -17.73
N PHE A 67 12.96 4.29 -18.97
CA PHE A 67 12.63 5.64 -19.43
C PHE A 67 11.35 5.63 -20.26
N GLY A 68 10.47 6.58 -19.96
CA GLY A 68 9.29 6.95 -20.73
C GLY A 68 8.11 5.99 -20.60
N ASN A 69 6.96 6.53 -20.19
CA ASN A 69 5.67 5.82 -20.07
C ASN A 69 5.78 4.49 -19.32
N ILE A 70 6.48 4.51 -18.20
CA ILE A 70 6.68 3.29 -17.42
C ILE A 70 5.37 2.83 -16.83
N ARG A 71 5.08 1.56 -17.02
CA ARG A 71 3.97 0.85 -16.39
C ARG A 71 4.53 -0.40 -15.76
N ALA A 72 4.29 -0.57 -14.45
CA ALA A 72 4.68 -1.77 -13.74
C ALA A 72 3.46 -2.37 -13.05
N ASN A 73 3.30 -3.68 -13.17
CA ASN A 73 2.30 -4.44 -12.43
C ASN A 73 3.05 -5.41 -11.51
N GLN A 74 2.60 -5.51 -10.27
CA GLN A 74 3.00 -6.56 -9.35
C GLN A 74 1.77 -7.39 -9.01
N GLY A 75 1.73 -8.60 -9.54
CA GLY A 75 0.54 -9.43 -9.49
C GLY A 75 -0.66 -8.71 -10.14
N GLU A 76 -1.86 -8.96 -9.58
CA GLU A 76 -3.11 -8.34 -10.07
C GLU A 76 -3.48 -7.06 -9.31
N ASN A 77 -2.89 -6.82 -8.15
CA ASN A 77 -3.35 -5.83 -7.19
C ASN A 77 -2.62 -4.48 -7.30
N ILE A 78 -1.33 -4.47 -7.62
CA ILE A 78 -0.54 -3.24 -7.62
C ILE A 78 -0.23 -2.81 -9.05
N LYS A 79 -0.55 -1.57 -9.38
CA LYS A 79 -0.15 -0.90 -10.61
C LYS A 79 0.66 0.34 -10.29
N LEU A 80 1.80 0.47 -10.97
CA LEU A 80 2.70 1.61 -10.85
C LEU A 80 2.84 2.30 -12.19
N LEU A 81 2.88 3.63 -12.18
CA LEU A 81 3.15 4.46 -13.36
C LEU A 81 4.29 5.42 -13.03
N GLY A 82 5.07 5.76 -14.05
CA GLY A 82 6.16 6.73 -13.95
C GLY A 82 6.76 7.08 -15.31
N GLU A 83 7.69 8.02 -15.33
CA GLU A 83 8.45 8.40 -16.52
C GLU A 83 9.90 7.94 -16.45
N TYR A 84 10.44 7.82 -15.26
CA TYR A 84 11.77 7.27 -14.99
C TYR A 84 11.69 6.28 -13.84
N ALA A 85 12.34 5.14 -13.99
CA ALA A 85 12.52 4.19 -12.89
C ALA A 85 13.95 3.65 -12.87
N LYS A 86 14.45 3.41 -11.67
CA LYS A 86 15.74 2.78 -11.43
C LYS A 86 15.55 1.62 -10.46
N LEU A 87 16.05 0.46 -10.86
CA LEU A 87 15.94 -0.76 -10.06
C LEU A 87 17.34 -1.36 -9.88
N ASN A 88 17.63 -1.86 -8.68
CA ASN A 88 18.79 -2.70 -8.40
C ASN A 88 18.30 -3.98 -7.74
N ILE A 89 18.30 -5.08 -8.49
CA ILE A 89 17.76 -6.36 -8.02
C ILE A 89 18.60 -6.94 -6.87
N ALA A 90 19.93 -6.78 -6.95
CA ALA A 90 20.85 -7.31 -5.94
C ALA A 90 20.70 -6.60 -4.59
N GLU A 91 20.51 -5.29 -4.62
CA GLU A 91 20.36 -4.43 -3.43
C GLU A 91 18.90 -4.23 -3.04
N LYS A 92 17.95 -4.80 -3.81
CA LYS A 92 16.50 -4.63 -3.65
C LYS A 92 16.03 -3.17 -3.61
N GLU A 93 16.72 -2.30 -4.34
CA GLU A 93 16.39 -0.88 -4.44
C GLU A 93 15.50 -0.60 -5.65
N ARG A 94 14.53 0.28 -5.47
CA ARG A 94 13.59 0.71 -6.51
C ARG A 94 13.30 2.21 -6.34
N MET A 95 13.33 2.93 -7.45
CA MET A 95 12.96 4.35 -7.51
C MET A 95 12.03 4.57 -8.70
N PHE A 96 10.99 5.37 -8.52
CA PHE A 96 10.10 5.85 -9.60
C PHE A 96 9.97 7.36 -9.51
N LYS A 97 9.95 8.03 -10.68
CA LYS A 97 9.83 9.49 -10.77
C LYS A 97 9.15 9.90 -12.08
N PRO A 98 8.02 10.67 -12.08
CA PRO A 98 7.13 10.78 -10.93
C PRO A 98 6.56 9.42 -10.54
N PHE A 99 5.91 9.36 -9.39
CA PHE A 99 5.36 8.12 -8.85
C PHE A 99 3.83 8.19 -8.82
N TYR A 100 3.18 7.17 -9.33
CA TYR A 100 1.76 6.90 -9.15
C TYR A 100 1.56 5.41 -8.90
N MET A 101 0.83 5.08 -7.87
CA MET A 101 0.48 3.71 -7.50
C MET A 101 -1.01 3.59 -7.28
N LEU A 102 -1.60 2.53 -7.80
CA LEU A 102 -2.95 2.08 -7.48
C LEU A 102 -2.86 0.72 -6.79
N GLU A 103 -3.37 0.63 -5.58
CA GLU A 103 -3.55 -0.63 -4.84
C GLU A 103 -5.05 -0.99 -4.85
N ARG A 104 -5.37 -2.11 -5.50
CA ARG A 104 -6.77 -2.50 -5.78
C ARG A 104 -7.49 -3.13 -4.60
N THR A 105 -6.75 -3.78 -3.67
CA THR A 105 -7.37 -4.45 -2.52
C THR A 105 -7.93 -3.43 -1.52
N ALA A 106 -7.18 -2.35 -1.29
CA ALA A 106 -7.60 -1.25 -0.44
C ALA A 106 -8.40 -0.17 -1.19
N ASP A 107 -8.46 -0.25 -2.54
CA ASP A 107 -9.06 0.76 -3.42
C ASP A 107 -8.50 2.16 -3.17
N VAL A 108 -7.17 2.24 -3.06
CA VAL A 108 -6.44 3.48 -2.77
C VAL A 108 -5.40 3.73 -3.86
N TRP A 109 -5.30 4.97 -4.30
CA TRP A 109 -4.19 5.43 -5.11
C TRP A 109 -3.33 6.45 -4.36
N ILE A 110 -2.04 6.45 -4.67
CA ILE A 110 -1.03 7.37 -4.13
C ILE A 110 -0.22 7.91 -5.31
N SER A 111 -0.01 9.21 -5.35
CA SER A 111 0.92 9.85 -6.27
C SER A 111 1.93 10.72 -5.51
N GLY A 112 3.11 10.90 -6.08
CA GLY A 112 4.16 11.73 -5.49
C GLY A 112 5.21 12.13 -6.52
N ASP A 113 6.09 13.06 -6.14
CA ASP A 113 7.17 13.52 -7.00
C ASP A 113 8.20 12.42 -7.24
N SER A 114 8.47 11.63 -6.22
CA SER A 114 9.30 10.44 -6.32
C SER A 114 8.94 9.40 -5.26
N SER A 115 9.26 8.15 -5.55
CA SER A 115 9.28 7.10 -4.55
C SER A 115 10.65 6.42 -4.55
N TYR A 116 11.14 6.09 -3.36
CA TYR A 116 12.31 5.26 -3.15
C TYR A 116 11.95 4.09 -2.26
N ALA A 117 12.35 2.90 -2.64
CA ALA A 117 12.13 1.70 -1.83
C ALA A 117 13.43 0.91 -1.72
N LYS A 118 13.72 0.44 -0.52
CA LYS A 118 14.81 -0.46 -0.22
C LYS A 118 14.35 -1.55 0.74
N ASP A 119 14.55 -2.80 0.33
CA ASP A 119 13.99 -3.96 1.03
C ASP A 119 12.47 -3.78 1.27
N THR A 120 12.07 -3.58 2.51
CA THR A 120 10.68 -3.44 2.96
C THR A 120 10.25 -2.01 3.25
N GLU A 121 11.20 -1.06 3.22
CA GLU A 121 10.94 0.35 3.44
C GLU A 121 10.65 1.07 2.12
N VAL A 122 9.61 1.88 2.11
CA VAL A 122 9.21 2.71 0.96
C VAL A 122 9.03 4.15 1.43
N GLU A 123 9.74 5.05 0.81
CA GLU A 123 9.63 6.50 1.03
C GLU A 123 8.96 7.15 -0.18
N ILE A 124 8.09 8.11 0.04
CA ILE A 124 7.44 8.91 -1.00
C ILE A 124 7.60 10.38 -0.65
N ASP A 125 8.21 11.13 -1.57
CA ASP A 125 8.32 12.58 -1.47
C ASP A 125 7.05 13.25 -1.99
N THR A 126 6.61 14.27 -1.27
CA THR A 126 5.48 15.12 -1.62
C THR A 126 4.39 14.41 -2.39
N GLY A 127 3.35 14.00 -1.69
CA GLY A 127 2.37 13.15 -2.33
C GLY A 127 0.93 13.47 -1.98
N VAL A 128 0.06 12.83 -2.72
CA VAL A 128 -1.40 12.86 -2.56
C VAL A 128 -1.92 11.43 -2.55
N MET A 129 -2.83 11.14 -1.65
CA MET A 129 -3.55 9.85 -1.64
C MET A 129 -5.05 10.05 -1.55
N SER A 130 -5.80 9.13 -2.13
CA SER A 130 -7.26 9.05 -2.02
C SER A 130 -7.79 7.66 -2.41
N GLY A 131 -9.01 7.34 -1.96
CA GLY A 131 -9.81 6.22 -2.45
C GLY A 131 -10.92 6.63 -3.43
N CYS A 132 -10.89 7.85 -3.96
CA CYS A 132 -11.86 8.36 -4.93
C CYS A 132 -11.26 8.41 -6.33
N ASP A 133 -12.09 8.78 -7.33
CA ASP A 133 -11.62 9.00 -8.70
C ASP A 133 -10.42 9.97 -8.71
N PRO A 134 -9.27 9.60 -9.29
CA PRO A 134 -8.08 10.45 -9.34
C PRO A 134 -8.30 11.80 -10.04
N ASN A 135 -9.23 11.89 -10.98
CA ASN A 135 -9.49 13.11 -11.75
C ASN A 135 -10.28 14.16 -10.94
N ASN A 136 -11.15 13.72 -10.03
CA ASN A 136 -11.94 14.61 -9.20
C ASN A 136 -12.30 13.96 -7.87
N PRO A 137 -11.32 13.80 -6.98
CA PRO A 137 -11.54 13.12 -5.71
C PRO A 137 -12.45 13.95 -4.78
N LEU A 138 -13.48 13.33 -4.24
CA LEU A 138 -14.32 13.92 -3.19
C LEU A 138 -13.50 14.29 -1.96
N TRP A 139 -12.56 13.41 -1.59
CA TRP A 139 -11.59 13.68 -0.55
C TRP A 139 -10.18 13.30 -1.03
N LYS A 140 -9.19 14.02 -0.55
CA LYS A 140 -7.77 13.69 -0.74
C LYS A 140 -6.97 14.04 0.51
N MET A 141 -5.87 13.36 0.69
CA MET A 141 -4.88 13.68 1.71
C MET A 141 -3.56 14.02 1.03
N GLU A 142 -3.07 15.24 1.23
CA GLU A 142 -1.76 15.70 0.78
C GLU A 142 -0.75 15.59 1.92
N PHE A 143 0.49 15.24 1.62
CA PHE A 143 1.57 15.12 2.60
C PHE A 143 2.91 15.57 2.00
N THR A 144 3.85 15.99 2.85
CA THR A 144 5.19 16.43 2.40
C THR A 144 6.17 15.28 2.28
N SER A 145 6.01 14.22 3.06
CA SER A 145 6.76 12.98 2.98
C SER A 145 5.99 11.85 3.61
N SER A 146 6.30 10.64 3.22
CA SER A 146 5.77 9.43 3.84
C SER A 146 6.83 8.35 3.91
N ASP A 147 6.70 7.47 4.89
CA ASP A 147 7.40 6.21 4.95
C ASP A 147 6.42 5.07 5.21
N TYR A 148 6.61 3.98 4.52
CA TYR A 148 5.81 2.77 4.62
C TYR A 148 6.71 1.56 4.79
N ASN A 149 6.43 0.76 5.79
CA ASN A 149 7.10 -0.52 6.01
C ASN A 149 6.17 -1.66 5.60
N SER A 150 6.57 -2.44 4.60
CA SER A 150 5.73 -3.51 4.04
C SER A 150 5.61 -4.74 4.95
N ASP A 151 6.54 -4.97 5.89
CA ASP A 151 6.47 -6.09 6.83
C ASP A 151 5.45 -5.81 7.95
N THR A 152 5.46 -4.59 8.48
CA THR A 152 4.53 -4.17 9.52
C THR A 152 3.23 -3.61 8.95
N MET A 153 3.21 -3.34 7.63
CA MET A 153 2.12 -2.67 6.91
C MET A 153 1.74 -1.32 7.53
N TRP A 154 2.73 -0.63 8.10
CA TRP A 154 2.56 0.65 8.76
C TRP A 154 2.96 1.81 7.84
N LEU A 155 2.04 2.75 7.64
CA LEU A 155 2.23 3.97 6.85
C LEU A 155 2.31 5.17 7.79
N ASN A 156 3.36 5.96 7.65
CA ASN A 156 3.53 7.27 8.29
C ASN A 156 3.40 8.36 7.23
N LEU A 157 2.63 9.38 7.53
CA LEU A 157 2.49 10.59 6.71
C LEU A 157 2.87 11.81 7.54
N TYR A 158 3.66 12.70 6.95
CA TYR A 158 4.12 13.91 7.61
C TYR A 158 3.50 15.15 6.97
N ASN A 159 3.10 16.10 7.82
CA ASN A 159 2.39 17.33 7.43
C ASN A 159 1.14 17.04 6.59
N ALA A 160 0.36 16.06 7.03
CA ALA A 160 -0.83 15.62 6.31
C ALA A 160 -1.95 16.67 6.38
N ARG A 161 -2.54 16.98 5.21
CA ARG A 161 -3.69 17.87 5.05
C ARG A 161 -4.80 17.11 4.38
N ILE A 162 -5.97 17.08 5.00
CA ILE A 162 -7.16 16.45 4.42
C ILE A 162 -8.00 17.53 3.76
N TYR A 163 -8.39 17.23 2.51
CA TYR A 163 -9.26 18.07 1.70
C TYR A 163 -10.57 17.35 1.45
N ILE A 164 -11.66 18.10 1.45
CA ILE A 164 -12.94 17.70 0.87
C ILE A 164 -13.18 18.60 -0.34
N TYR A 165 -13.20 18.00 -1.53
CA TYR A 165 -12.93 18.67 -2.79
C TYR A 165 -11.58 19.41 -2.70
N ASP A 166 -11.56 20.73 -2.89
CA ASP A 166 -10.35 21.55 -2.78
C ASP A 166 -10.29 22.39 -1.49
N ILE A 167 -11.17 22.13 -0.52
CA ILE A 167 -11.23 22.84 0.76
C ILE A 167 -10.42 22.07 1.80
N PRO A 168 -9.34 22.65 2.37
CA PRO A 168 -8.61 22.01 3.45
C PRO A 168 -9.47 22.01 4.73
N VAL A 169 -9.78 20.84 5.25
CA VAL A 169 -10.64 20.67 6.43
C VAL A 169 -9.88 20.24 7.68
N PHE A 170 -8.70 19.65 7.51
CA PHE A 170 -7.90 19.19 8.63
C PHE A 170 -6.41 19.18 8.31
N TYR A 171 -5.58 19.45 9.32
CA TYR A 171 -4.12 19.35 9.26
C TYR A 171 -3.60 18.60 10.49
N THR A 172 -2.62 17.73 10.25
CA THR A 172 -1.84 17.11 11.32
C THR A 172 -0.36 17.06 10.93
N PRO A 173 0.57 17.37 11.83
CA PRO A 173 2.01 17.25 11.55
C PRO A 173 2.44 15.80 11.34
N TYR A 174 1.69 14.84 11.91
CA TYR A 174 1.94 13.41 11.80
C TYR A 174 0.63 12.63 11.77
N PHE A 175 0.56 11.66 10.87
CA PHE A 175 -0.54 10.70 10.80
C PHE A 175 0.03 9.30 10.54
N GLY A 176 -0.20 8.38 11.46
CA GLY A 176 0.19 6.97 11.32
C GLY A 176 -1.03 6.09 11.09
N TYR A 177 -0.93 5.18 10.15
CA TYR A 177 -2.01 4.26 9.80
C TYR A 177 -1.48 2.88 9.44
N SER A 178 -2.17 1.84 9.91
CA SER A 178 -1.87 0.46 9.52
C SER A 178 -2.72 0.06 8.31
N LEU A 179 -2.06 -0.36 7.23
CA LEU A 179 -2.72 -0.97 6.06
C LEU A 179 -3.01 -2.46 6.25
N ASP A 180 -2.60 -3.03 7.39
CA ASP A 180 -2.90 -4.41 7.73
C ASP A 180 -4.38 -4.57 8.08
N THR A 181 -5.04 -5.48 7.38
CA THR A 181 -6.45 -5.81 7.58
C THR A 181 -6.69 -6.77 8.75
N THR A 182 -5.64 -7.22 9.44
CA THR A 182 -5.80 -8.05 10.62
C THR A 182 -6.38 -7.24 11.78
N ARG A 183 -7.17 -7.92 12.61
CA ARG A 183 -7.78 -7.31 13.81
C ARG A 183 -6.68 -6.84 14.77
N ARG A 184 -6.61 -5.53 15.02
CA ARG A 184 -5.63 -4.92 15.93
C ARG A 184 -6.31 -3.90 16.84
N THR A 185 -5.78 -3.76 18.04
CA THR A 185 -6.18 -2.68 18.95
C THR A 185 -5.73 -1.33 18.39
N GLY A 186 -6.63 -0.36 18.33
CA GLY A 186 -6.33 0.97 17.83
C GLY A 186 -7.54 1.91 17.83
N LEU A 187 -7.27 3.17 17.53
CA LEU A 187 -8.31 4.15 17.29
C LEU A 187 -8.90 3.94 15.90
N LEU A 188 -10.21 3.85 15.80
CA LEU A 188 -10.93 3.85 14.53
C LEU A 188 -11.08 5.30 14.03
N PRO A 189 -11.33 5.50 12.72
CA PRO A 189 -11.63 6.83 12.19
C PRO A 189 -12.74 7.51 13.01
N PRO A 190 -12.60 8.80 13.35
CA PRO A 190 -13.62 9.52 14.09
C PRO A 190 -14.87 9.71 13.24
N MET A 191 -16.02 9.65 13.88
CA MET A 191 -17.28 10.07 13.28
C MET A 191 -17.60 11.49 13.70
N VAL A 192 -17.89 12.34 12.71
CA VAL A 192 -18.29 13.72 12.91
C VAL A 192 -19.57 14.00 12.15
N GLY A 193 -20.40 14.85 12.67
CA GLY A 193 -21.61 15.27 11.99
C GLY A 193 -22.29 16.44 12.65
N PHE A 194 -23.36 16.91 12.02
CA PHE A 194 -24.17 18.00 12.52
C PHE A 194 -25.66 17.73 12.26
N SER A 195 -26.51 17.98 13.25
CA SER A 195 -27.95 17.96 13.09
C SER A 195 -28.60 18.99 14.01
N ASP A 196 -29.79 19.44 13.68
CA ASP A 196 -30.54 20.42 14.51
C ASP A 196 -30.81 19.88 15.92
N LYS A 197 -31.04 18.58 16.04
CA LYS A 197 -31.34 17.92 17.32
C LYS A 197 -30.11 17.72 18.19
N GLU A 198 -29.01 17.28 17.61
CA GLU A 198 -27.79 16.87 18.33
C GLU A 198 -26.76 18.00 18.44
N GLY A 199 -26.86 19.01 17.53
CA GLY A 199 -25.82 19.98 17.27
C GLY A 199 -24.66 19.34 16.52
N PHE A 200 -23.45 19.83 16.75
CA PHE A 200 -22.23 19.15 16.32
C PHE A 200 -22.01 17.92 17.19
N TYR A 201 -21.73 16.78 16.56
CA TYR A 201 -21.32 15.61 17.30
C TYR A 201 -19.95 15.10 16.82
N TYR A 202 -19.21 14.59 17.78
CA TYR A 202 -17.92 13.92 17.59
C TYR A 202 -17.93 12.61 18.37
N GLU A 203 -17.55 11.53 17.69
CA GLU A 203 -17.38 10.21 18.31
C GLU A 203 -16.01 9.66 17.90
N GLN A 204 -15.23 9.18 18.88
CA GLN A 204 -13.94 8.55 18.65
C GLN A 204 -13.98 7.12 19.16
N ALA A 205 -14.05 6.16 18.26
CA ALA A 205 -14.04 4.76 18.66
C ALA A 205 -12.62 4.25 18.94
N LEU A 206 -12.45 3.56 20.07
CA LEU A 206 -11.28 2.78 20.44
C LEU A 206 -11.66 1.29 20.34
N TYR A 207 -11.02 0.59 19.43
CA TYR A 207 -11.17 -0.83 19.22
C TYR A 207 -10.06 -1.60 19.94
N ILE A 208 -10.42 -2.59 20.77
CA ILE A 208 -9.52 -3.42 21.55
C ILE A 208 -9.71 -4.87 21.10
N ALA A 209 -8.69 -5.45 20.47
CA ALA A 209 -8.68 -6.80 19.92
C ALA A 209 -7.41 -7.54 20.37
N GLN A 210 -7.39 -7.97 21.64
CA GLN A 210 -6.26 -8.72 22.21
C GLN A 210 -6.35 -10.23 21.99
N SER A 211 -7.51 -10.72 21.56
CA SER A 211 -7.75 -12.13 21.36
C SER A 211 -8.55 -12.41 20.08
N ASN A 212 -8.38 -13.59 19.51
CA ASN A 212 -9.15 -14.01 18.33
C ASN A 212 -10.61 -14.35 18.64
N TRP A 213 -10.95 -14.53 19.93
CA TRP A 213 -12.28 -14.96 20.35
C TRP A 213 -13.14 -13.83 20.95
N TRP A 214 -12.57 -12.64 21.23
CA TRP A 214 -13.33 -11.49 21.69
C TRP A 214 -12.72 -10.17 21.22
N ASP A 215 -13.53 -9.13 21.21
CA ASP A 215 -13.15 -7.75 21.06
C ASP A 215 -14.07 -6.82 21.86
N LEU A 216 -13.56 -5.61 22.11
CA LEU A 216 -14.26 -4.56 22.82
C LEU A 216 -14.12 -3.26 22.04
N GLU A 217 -15.23 -2.60 21.81
CA GLU A 217 -15.27 -1.27 21.20
C GLU A 217 -15.79 -0.26 22.20
N LEU A 218 -15.01 0.79 22.47
CA LEU A 218 -15.37 1.91 23.32
C LEU A 218 -15.60 3.13 22.45
N ARG A 219 -16.78 3.76 22.51
CA ARG A 219 -17.18 4.91 21.70
C ARG A 219 -17.53 6.11 22.56
N PRO A 220 -16.54 6.85 23.12
CA PRO A 220 -16.81 8.14 23.73
C PRO A 220 -17.31 9.13 22.68
N GLN A 221 -18.29 9.93 23.06
CA GLN A 221 -18.91 10.89 22.16
C GLN A 221 -19.33 12.18 22.89
N ILE A 222 -19.32 13.27 22.13
CA ILE A 222 -19.79 14.59 22.55
C ILE A 222 -20.80 15.10 21.53
N ARG A 223 -21.91 15.65 22.04
CA ARG A 223 -22.99 16.28 21.25
C ARG A 223 -23.29 17.64 21.86
N THR A 224 -23.10 18.72 21.09
CA THR A 224 -23.15 20.08 21.65
C THR A 224 -24.51 20.46 22.25
N ASN A 225 -25.61 19.92 21.72
CA ASN A 225 -26.97 20.18 22.18
C ASN A 225 -27.46 19.16 23.22
N ARG A 226 -26.72 18.06 23.46
CA ARG A 226 -27.20 16.97 24.35
C ARG A 226 -26.20 16.51 25.37
N GLY A 227 -24.93 16.91 25.33
CA GLY A 227 -23.93 16.57 26.32
C GLY A 227 -22.92 15.52 25.85
N SER A 228 -22.47 14.65 26.74
CA SER A 228 -21.44 13.66 26.45
C SER A 228 -21.78 12.27 26.96
N GLY A 229 -21.25 11.26 26.32
CA GLY A 229 -21.53 9.87 26.69
C GLY A 229 -20.45 8.91 26.22
N ILE A 230 -20.61 7.66 26.62
CA ILE A 230 -19.78 6.55 26.16
C ILE A 230 -20.68 5.35 25.84
N TYR A 231 -20.48 4.75 24.69
CA TYR A 231 -21.03 3.43 24.36
C TYR A 231 -19.94 2.40 24.33
N THR A 232 -20.29 1.19 24.74
CA THR A 232 -19.37 0.05 24.79
C THR A 232 -20.06 -1.14 24.16
N GLU A 233 -19.36 -1.83 23.28
CA GLU A 233 -19.82 -3.08 22.70
C GLU A 233 -18.71 -4.14 22.87
N PHE A 234 -19.04 -5.19 23.63
CA PHE A 234 -18.21 -6.37 23.78
C PHE A 234 -18.75 -7.48 22.88
N ARG A 235 -17.92 -8.01 21.98
CA ARG A 235 -18.26 -9.11 21.06
C ARG A 235 -17.38 -10.32 21.35
N PHE A 236 -17.99 -11.51 21.29
CA PHE A 236 -17.26 -12.76 21.52
C PHE A 236 -17.74 -13.86 20.57
N VAL A 237 -16.83 -14.79 20.29
CA VAL A 237 -17.03 -15.96 19.45
C VAL A 237 -16.52 -17.17 20.24
N ASP A 238 -17.41 -18.10 20.60
CA ASP A 238 -17.08 -19.35 21.28
C ASP A 238 -16.74 -20.45 20.26
N SER A 239 -17.47 -20.48 19.14
CA SER A 239 -17.27 -21.45 18.06
C SER A 239 -17.72 -20.89 16.72
N LYS A 240 -17.55 -21.64 15.62
CA LYS A 240 -18.01 -21.24 14.28
C LYS A 240 -19.51 -20.91 14.21
N VAL A 241 -20.31 -21.45 15.13
CA VAL A 241 -21.77 -21.30 15.16
C VAL A 241 -22.27 -20.57 16.41
N SER A 242 -21.40 -20.29 17.36
CA SER A 242 -21.74 -19.61 18.61
C SER A 242 -20.99 -18.29 18.73
N LYS A 243 -21.74 -17.19 18.67
CA LYS A 243 -21.25 -15.82 18.86
C LYS A 243 -22.28 -14.98 19.60
N GLY A 244 -21.80 -13.97 20.31
CA GLY A 244 -22.69 -13.06 21.01
C GLY A 244 -22.08 -11.66 21.14
N SER A 245 -22.92 -10.70 21.50
CA SER A 245 -22.48 -9.36 21.86
C SER A 245 -23.25 -8.83 23.06
N LEU A 246 -22.59 -7.97 23.82
CA LEU A 246 -23.15 -7.21 24.92
C LEU A 246 -22.88 -5.74 24.66
N ALA A 247 -23.92 -4.92 24.61
CA ALA A 247 -23.78 -3.48 24.42
C ALA A 247 -24.37 -2.75 25.66
N ALA A 248 -23.63 -1.72 26.09
CA ALA A 248 -24.05 -0.84 27.17
C ALA A 248 -23.65 0.61 26.86
N GLY A 249 -24.38 1.57 27.33
CA GLY A 249 -24.04 2.97 27.13
C GLY A 249 -24.54 3.83 28.32
N TYR A 250 -23.79 4.90 28.53
CA TYR A 250 -24.17 5.97 29.44
C TYR A 250 -24.04 7.31 28.73
N PHE A 251 -25.05 8.14 28.90
CA PHE A 251 -25.09 9.48 28.33
C PHE A 251 -25.54 10.46 29.38
N LYS A 252 -24.78 11.55 29.54
CA LYS A 252 -25.11 12.66 30.46
C LYS A 252 -25.57 13.82 29.58
N GLU A 253 -26.86 14.11 29.62
CA GLU A 253 -27.51 15.28 29.02
C GLU A 253 -27.32 16.52 29.88
#